data_0a0d3bf26a5a35dfc77f404fff74da10
#
_entry.id   0a0d3bf26a5a35dfc77f404fff74da10
#
_cell.length_a   1.000
_cell.length_b   1.000
_cell.length_c   1.000
_cell.angle_alpha   90.00
_cell.angle_beta   90.00
_cell.angle_gamma   90.00
#
_symmetry.space_group_name_H-M   'P 1'
#
loop_
_entity.id
_entity.type
_entity.pdbx_description
1 polymer ?
#
loop_
_entity_poly.entity_id
_entity_poly.type
_entity_poly.pdbx_seq_one_letter_code
_entity_poly.pdbx_strand_id
1 'polypeptide(L)'
;MTNRRQFVQKSSLLGMGFLLQKAAGFAMPPLTQNYTSNRPAVADRNFKSAAVEAVIEQVKKDLPNKELGWLFENCFPNTLDTTVDFEMVNGKPDTYVITGDIDAMWLRDSTAQVWPYLPLTKNDKPLQTLIAGVINRQTKCILLDPYANAFYKDVNKVSEWKDDLTKMKPGIHERKWEIDSLCYPVRLAYGYYKQTGDTSVFDADWKAAQKLILDTFTEQQRFNGNGPYTFQRTTAWATDGVPLSGYGYPVKPCGLIVSTFRPSDDCTLLPYLVPSNMF
;
A
#
# COMPACT_ATOMS: atom_id res chain seq x y z
N MET A 1 -22.70 -8.28 -6.47
CA MET A 1 -21.31 -8.82 -6.43
C MET A 1 -21.25 -10.07 -7.28
N THR A 2 -20.45 -10.06 -8.34
CA THR A 2 -20.24 -11.25 -9.19
C THR A 2 -19.23 -12.16 -8.50
N ASN A 3 -19.61 -13.39 -8.18
CA ASN A 3 -18.68 -14.31 -7.56
C ASN A 3 -17.61 -14.80 -8.56
N ARG A 4 -16.47 -15.29 -8.05
CA ARG A 4 -15.30 -15.74 -8.83
C ARG A 4 -15.66 -16.72 -9.96
N ARG A 5 -16.66 -17.56 -9.75
CA ARG A 5 -17.16 -18.55 -10.74
C ARG A 5 -17.88 -17.88 -11.92
N GLN A 6 -18.66 -16.82 -11.64
CA GLN A 6 -19.34 -16.03 -12.68
C GLN A 6 -18.37 -15.18 -13.49
N PHE A 7 -17.27 -14.71 -12.86
CA PHE A 7 -16.19 -14.00 -13.55
C PHE A 7 -15.46 -14.92 -14.53
N VAL A 8 -15.06 -16.12 -14.09
CA VAL A 8 -14.40 -17.12 -14.96
C VAL A 8 -15.30 -17.58 -16.10
N GLN A 9 -16.60 -17.79 -15.85
CA GLN A 9 -17.56 -18.17 -16.90
C GLN A 9 -17.75 -17.05 -17.94
N LYS A 10 -17.80 -15.79 -17.52
CA LYS A 10 -17.90 -14.64 -18.44
C LYS A 10 -16.64 -14.44 -19.26
N SER A 11 -15.46 -14.66 -18.64
CA SER A 11 -14.17 -14.56 -19.33
C SER A 11 -13.95 -15.68 -20.36
N SER A 12 -14.43 -16.91 -20.08
CA SER A 12 -14.35 -18.02 -21.04
C SER A 12 -15.33 -17.86 -22.22
N LEU A 13 -16.50 -17.27 -22.01
CA LEU A 13 -17.42 -16.92 -23.09
C LEU A 13 -16.85 -15.83 -24.00
N LEU A 14 -16.15 -14.83 -23.47
CA LEU A 14 -15.42 -13.84 -24.25
C LEU A 14 -14.29 -14.47 -25.07
N GLY A 15 -13.53 -15.42 -24.49
CA GLY A 15 -12.46 -16.15 -25.19
C GLY A 15 -12.97 -17.03 -26.34
N MET A 16 -14.13 -17.69 -26.19
CA MET A 16 -14.74 -18.45 -27.28
C MET A 16 -15.27 -17.56 -28.41
N GLY A 17 -15.79 -16.37 -28.08
CA GLY A 17 -16.21 -15.40 -29.09
C GLY A 17 -15.06 -14.98 -30.00
N PHE A 18 -13.87 -14.78 -29.47
CA PHE A 18 -12.65 -14.42 -30.25
C PHE A 18 -12.14 -15.54 -31.16
N LEU A 19 -12.30 -16.82 -30.76
CA LEU A 19 -11.87 -17.97 -31.58
C LEU A 19 -12.81 -18.25 -32.73
N LEU A 20 -14.13 -18.03 -32.57
CA LEU A 20 -15.14 -18.17 -33.62
C LEU A 20 -15.08 -17.06 -34.67
N GLN A 21 -14.64 -15.87 -34.32
CA GLN A 21 -14.49 -14.76 -35.28
C GLN A 21 -13.40 -14.98 -36.33
N LYS A 22 -12.33 -15.74 -36.01
CA LYS A 22 -11.27 -16.08 -36.98
C LYS A 22 -11.74 -17.09 -38.05
N ALA A 23 -12.79 -17.83 -37.78
CA ALA A 23 -13.29 -18.86 -38.69
C ALA A 23 -14.30 -18.34 -39.74
N ALA A 24 -14.91 -17.16 -39.53
CA ALA A 24 -16.05 -16.70 -40.31
C ALA A 24 -15.74 -15.64 -41.41
N GLY A 25 -14.52 -15.17 -41.55
CA GLY A 25 -14.09 -14.24 -42.61
C GLY A 25 -14.88 -12.92 -42.68
N PHE A 26 -15.69 -12.60 -41.70
CA PHE A 26 -16.35 -11.30 -41.59
C PHE A 26 -15.39 -10.29 -40.99
N ALA A 27 -14.89 -9.36 -41.82
CA ALA A 27 -14.27 -8.15 -41.33
C ALA A 27 -15.34 -7.33 -40.60
N MET A 28 -15.44 -7.51 -39.27
CA MET A 28 -16.17 -6.53 -38.46
C MET A 28 -15.45 -5.18 -38.64
N PRO A 29 -16.21 -4.09 -38.90
CA PRO A 29 -15.60 -2.77 -38.90
C PRO A 29 -14.90 -2.59 -37.53
N PRO A 30 -13.73 -1.97 -37.50
CA PRO A 30 -13.06 -1.70 -36.25
C PRO A 30 -14.06 -0.94 -35.37
N LEU A 31 -14.43 -1.54 -34.23
CA LEU A 31 -15.16 -0.82 -33.20
C LEU A 31 -14.25 0.37 -32.84
N THR A 32 -14.63 1.55 -33.31
CA THR A 32 -14.00 2.80 -32.87
C THR A 32 -14.36 2.96 -31.42
N GLN A 33 -13.55 2.34 -30.55
CA GLN A 33 -13.72 2.43 -29.12
C GLN A 33 -13.33 3.88 -28.76
N ASN A 34 -14.34 4.67 -28.38
CA ASN A 34 -14.10 6.00 -27.83
C ASN A 34 -13.55 5.82 -26.39
N TYR A 35 -12.28 6.05 -26.24
CA TYR A 35 -11.60 6.04 -24.94
C TYR A 35 -11.86 7.37 -24.21
N THR A 36 -12.99 7.43 -23.50
CA THR A 36 -13.34 8.57 -22.66
C THR A 36 -12.71 8.36 -21.26
N SER A 37 -12.12 9.41 -20.70
CA SER A 37 -11.56 9.33 -19.34
C SER A 37 -12.65 9.03 -18.31
N ASN A 38 -12.33 8.11 -17.40
CA ASN A 38 -13.19 7.74 -16.25
C ASN A 38 -12.74 8.43 -14.95
N ARG A 39 -11.79 9.36 -15.03
CA ARG A 39 -11.32 10.11 -13.86
C ARG A 39 -12.45 10.96 -13.29
N PRO A 40 -12.47 11.22 -11.97
CA PRO A 40 -13.38 12.21 -11.38
C PRO A 40 -13.24 13.57 -12.06
N ALA A 41 -14.33 14.35 -12.04
CA ALA A 41 -14.25 15.75 -12.49
C ALA A 41 -13.16 16.47 -11.70
N VAL A 42 -12.51 17.46 -12.31
CA VAL A 42 -11.37 18.16 -11.68
C VAL A 42 -11.72 18.73 -10.31
N ALA A 43 -12.97 19.17 -10.10
CA ALA A 43 -13.44 19.69 -8.82
C ALA A 43 -13.48 18.61 -7.72
N ASP A 44 -13.73 17.36 -8.10
CA ASP A 44 -13.98 16.24 -7.18
C ASP A 44 -12.73 15.41 -6.89
N ARG A 45 -11.58 15.78 -7.46
CA ARG A 45 -10.30 15.11 -7.18
C ARG A 45 -9.74 15.54 -5.83
N ASN A 46 -9.31 14.56 -5.04
CA ASN A 46 -8.77 14.80 -3.70
C ASN A 46 -7.48 15.63 -3.72
N PHE A 47 -6.63 15.41 -4.72
CA PHE A 47 -5.40 16.18 -4.90
C PHE A 47 -5.10 16.41 -6.39
N LYS A 48 -4.50 17.56 -6.69
CA LYS A 48 -4.15 17.99 -8.05
C LYS A 48 -2.67 18.32 -8.13
N SER A 49 -1.97 17.72 -9.09
CA SER A 49 -0.56 17.95 -9.35
C SER A 49 -0.35 18.33 -10.81
N ALA A 50 0.18 19.52 -11.05
CA ALA A 50 0.49 19.97 -12.41
C ALA A 50 1.55 19.09 -13.09
N ALA A 51 2.51 18.58 -12.33
CA ALA A 51 3.54 17.69 -12.83
C ALA A 51 2.97 16.33 -13.26
N VAL A 52 2.00 15.80 -12.52
CA VAL A 52 1.30 14.54 -12.88
C VAL A 52 0.47 14.73 -14.14
N GLU A 53 -0.29 15.83 -14.26
CA GLU A 53 -1.06 16.11 -15.48
C GLU A 53 -0.13 16.26 -16.71
N ALA A 54 1.01 16.93 -16.56
CA ALA A 54 1.98 17.07 -17.65
C ALA A 54 2.53 15.71 -18.12
N VAL A 55 2.79 14.79 -17.19
CA VAL A 55 3.23 13.41 -17.53
C VAL A 55 2.14 12.66 -18.27
N ILE A 56 0.87 12.78 -17.85
CA ILE A 56 -0.26 12.12 -18.50
C ILE A 56 -0.36 12.61 -19.97
N GLU A 57 -0.34 13.91 -20.19
CA GLU A 57 -0.42 14.48 -21.55
C GLU A 57 0.77 14.06 -22.41
N GLN A 58 1.98 14.03 -21.85
CA GLN A 58 3.17 13.58 -22.58
C GLN A 58 3.07 12.11 -22.98
N VAL A 59 2.68 11.23 -22.05
CA VAL A 59 2.53 9.79 -22.31
C VAL A 59 1.45 9.53 -23.36
N LYS A 60 0.30 10.20 -23.26
CA LYS A 60 -0.78 10.10 -24.29
C LYS A 60 -0.34 10.53 -25.67
N LYS A 61 0.53 11.54 -25.76
CA LYS A 61 1.11 12.02 -27.01
C LYS A 61 2.13 11.04 -27.60
N ASP A 62 2.98 10.45 -26.75
CA ASP A 62 4.08 9.59 -27.17
C ASP A 62 3.64 8.16 -27.48
N LEU A 63 2.53 7.70 -26.88
CA LEU A 63 2.01 6.36 -27.10
C LEU A 63 1.15 6.30 -28.39
N PRO A 64 1.55 5.49 -29.39
CA PRO A 64 0.74 5.30 -30.59
C PRO A 64 -0.56 4.54 -30.31
N ASN A 65 -0.59 3.70 -29.27
CA ASN A 65 -1.76 2.94 -28.85
C ASN A 65 -2.63 3.80 -27.92
N LYS A 66 -3.80 4.22 -28.41
CA LYS A 66 -4.74 5.06 -27.67
C LYS A 66 -5.33 4.37 -26.43
N GLU A 67 -5.49 3.05 -26.45
CA GLU A 67 -5.98 2.28 -25.32
C GLU A 67 -4.98 2.33 -24.14
N LEU A 68 -3.69 2.15 -24.42
CA LEU A 68 -2.64 2.28 -23.40
C LEU A 68 -2.54 3.70 -22.85
N GLY A 69 -2.69 4.73 -23.71
CA GLY A 69 -2.77 6.12 -23.26
C GLY A 69 -3.95 6.38 -22.33
N TRP A 70 -5.11 5.85 -22.68
CA TRP A 70 -6.31 5.91 -21.83
C TRP A 70 -6.15 5.15 -20.51
N LEU A 71 -5.58 3.94 -20.53
CA LEU A 71 -5.29 3.18 -19.30
C LEU A 71 -4.34 3.96 -18.41
N PHE A 72 -3.27 4.53 -18.96
CA PHE A 72 -2.33 5.33 -18.19
C PHE A 72 -3.00 6.56 -17.56
N GLU A 73 -3.81 7.31 -18.34
CA GLU A 73 -4.55 8.47 -17.85
C GLU A 73 -5.47 8.13 -16.67
N ASN A 74 -6.09 6.96 -16.66
CA ASN A 74 -7.01 6.57 -15.61
C ASN A 74 -6.33 5.90 -14.40
N CYS A 75 -5.23 5.17 -14.63
CA CYS A 75 -4.55 4.43 -13.56
C CYS A 75 -3.49 5.26 -12.84
N PHE A 76 -2.66 6.01 -13.59
CA PHE A 76 -1.52 6.73 -13.01
C PHE A 76 -1.92 7.75 -11.95
N PRO A 77 -2.93 8.61 -12.14
CA PRO A 77 -3.32 9.61 -11.13
C PRO A 77 -4.29 9.09 -10.08
N ASN A 78 -4.77 7.83 -10.17
CA ASN A 78 -5.89 7.33 -9.37
C ASN A 78 -5.68 7.52 -7.86
N THR A 79 -4.49 7.27 -7.36
CA THR A 79 -4.16 7.48 -5.94
C THR A 79 -4.39 8.94 -5.52
N LEU A 80 -3.93 9.89 -6.31
CA LEU A 80 -4.10 11.32 -6.02
C LEU A 80 -5.55 11.76 -6.20
N ASP A 81 -6.23 11.22 -7.20
CA ASP A 81 -7.60 11.60 -7.52
C ASP A 81 -8.60 11.11 -6.45
N THR A 82 -8.37 9.92 -5.83
CA THR A 82 -9.45 9.23 -5.09
C THR A 82 -9.09 8.71 -3.71
N THR A 83 -7.80 8.50 -3.39
CA THR A 83 -7.41 7.75 -2.17
C THR A 83 -6.63 8.56 -1.14
N VAL A 84 -6.08 9.71 -1.51
CA VAL A 84 -5.35 10.58 -0.58
C VAL A 84 -6.30 11.51 0.17
N ASP A 85 -6.02 11.72 1.44
CA ASP A 85 -6.68 12.74 2.27
C ASP A 85 -5.55 13.56 2.91
N PHE A 86 -5.31 14.76 2.35
CA PHE A 86 -4.22 15.64 2.70
C PHE A 86 -4.72 16.81 3.54
N GLU A 87 -4.04 17.07 4.65
CA GLU A 87 -4.30 18.21 5.52
C GLU A 87 -3.02 18.76 6.16
N MET A 88 -3.11 19.96 6.73
CA MET A 88 -2.07 20.53 7.57
C MET A 88 -2.48 20.42 9.04
N VAL A 89 -1.74 19.64 9.82
CA VAL A 89 -2.01 19.43 11.26
C VAL A 89 -0.92 20.12 12.06
N ASN A 90 -1.27 21.15 12.82
CA ASN A 90 -0.33 21.95 13.64
C ASN A 90 0.89 22.45 12.83
N GLY A 91 0.66 22.87 11.59
CA GLY A 91 1.71 23.39 10.70
C GLY A 91 2.58 22.32 10.03
N LYS A 92 2.32 21.03 10.27
CA LYS A 92 2.97 19.91 9.57
C LYS A 92 2.03 19.27 8.55
N PRO A 93 2.52 18.87 7.38
CA PRO A 93 1.71 18.11 6.43
C PRO A 93 1.40 16.71 6.99
N ASP A 94 0.18 16.26 6.75
CA ASP A 94 -0.32 14.95 7.11
C ASP A 94 -1.14 14.41 5.95
N THR A 95 -0.80 13.23 5.44
CA THR A 95 -1.50 12.61 4.32
C THR A 95 -1.85 11.19 4.67
N TYR A 96 -3.14 10.94 4.78
CA TYR A 96 -3.69 9.60 4.91
C TYR A 96 -3.99 9.04 3.51
N VAL A 97 -3.66 7.77 3.28
CA VAL A 97 -3.85 7.12 1.98
C VAL A 97 -4.59 5.81 2.20
N ILE A 98 -5.83 5.75 1.78
CA ILE A 98 -6.60 4.50 1.86
C ILE A 98 -6.15 3.48 0.81
N THR A 99 -6.35 2.20 1.12
CA THR A 99 -6.02 1.10 0.19
C THR A 99 -7.18 0.84 -0.79
N GLY A 100 -7.73 1.91 -1.39
CA GLY A 100 -8.76 1.84 -2.42
C GLY A 100 -10.16 1.52 -1.87
N ASP A 101 -10.51 0.25 -1.73
CA ASP A 101 -11.83 -0.22 -1.31
C ASP A 101 -11.98 -0.38 0.22
N ILE A 102 -10.89 -0.28 0.97
CA ILE A 102 -10.87 -0.38 2.44
C ILE A 102 -10.45 0.98 3.02
N ASP A 103 -11.27 1.52 3.93
CA ASP A 103 -10.98 2.76 4.67
C ASP A 103 -9.94 2.50 5.77
N ALA A 104 -8.75 2.09 5.34
CA ALA A 104 -7.58 1.92 6.18
C ALA A 104 -6.30 2.15 5.36
N MET A 105 -5.23 2.58 6.03
CA MET A 105 -3.93 2.85 5.45
C MET A 105 -2.94 1.75 5.85
N TRP A 106 -2.54 0.92 4.89
CA TRP A 106 -1.40 0.02 5.04
C TRP A 106 -0.08 0.76 4.84
N LEU A 107 0.91 0.44 5.66
CA LEU A 107 2.22 1.11 5.59
C LEU A 107 2.96 0.78 4.29
N ARG A 108 2.93 -0.47 3.84
CA ARG A 108 3.49 -0.91 2.55
C ARG A 108 2.77 -0.24 1.39
N ASP A 109 1.44 -0.38 1.36
CA ASP A 109 0.61 0.04 0.23
C ASP A 109 0.67 1.55 0.01
N SER A 110 0.55 2.33 1.08
CA SER A 110 0.64 3.80 0.99
C SER A 110 1.97 4.28 0.41
N THR A 111 3.07 3.59 0.71
CA THR A 111 4.37 3.86 0.06
C THR A 111 4.32 3.53 -1.42
N ALA A 112 3.84 2.32 -1.78
CA ALA A 112 3.78 1.87 -3.17
C ALA A 112 2.86 2.77 -4.02
N GLN A 113 1.73 3.21 -3.46
CA GLN A 113 0.77 4.08 -4.12
C GLN A 113 1.33 5.46 -4.46
N VAL A 114 2.21 6.04 -3.61
CA VAL A 114 2.81 7.37 -3.89
C VAL A 114 4.18 7.30 -4.54
N TRP A 115 4.81 6.11 -4.58
CA TRP A 115 6.15 5.91 -5.12
C TRP A 115 6.32 6.40 -6.57
N PRO A 116 5.37 6.19 -7.50
CA PRO A 116 5.49 6.66 -8.89
C PRO A 116 5.61 8.17 -9.02
N TYR A 117 5.17 8.93 -8.03
CA TYR A 117 5.18 10.39 -8.06
C TYR A 117 6.47 11.01 -7.50
N LEU A 118 7.31 10.23 -6.81
CA LEU A 118 8.56 10.74 -6.21
C LEU A 118 9.44 11.52 -7.20
N PRO A 119 9.69 11.06 -8.44
CA PRO A 119 10.52 11.80 -9.40
C PRO A 119 9.96 13.19 -9.73
N LEU A 120 8.66 13.39 -9.59
CA LEU A 120 7.96 14.63 -9.95
C LEU A 120 8.04 15.69 -8.85
N THR A 121 8.38 15.31 -7.63
CA THR A 121 8.44 16.21 -6.46
C THR A 121 9.45 17.35 -6.60
N LYS A 122 10.45 17.21 -7.44
CA LYS A 122 11.45 18.26 -7.70
C LYS A 122 10.83 19.54 -8.25
N ASN A 123 9.78 19.40 -9.08
CA ASN A 123 9.18 20.48 -9.84
C ASN A 123 7.72 20.78 -9.40
N ASP A 124 7.24 20.10 -8.37
CA ASP A 124 5.87 20.26 -7.86
C ASP A 124 5.90 20.32 -6.33
N LYS A 125 5.92 21.54 -5.80
CA LYS A 125 5.99 21.78 -4.35
C LYS A 125 4.77 21.27 -3.60
N PRO A 126 3.51 21.44 -4.08
CA PRO A 126 2.35 20.82 -3.48
C PRO A 126 2.48 19.29 -3.38
N LEU A 127 2.91 18.61 -4.44
CA LEU A 127 3.13 17.17 -4.45
C LEU A 127 4.25 16.75 -3.47
N GLN A 128 5.34 17.52 -3.40
CA GLN A 128 6.38 17.32 -2.41
C GLN A 128 5.80 17.37 -0.99
N THR A 129 4.94 18.37 -0.71
CA THR A 129 4.31 18.54 0.61
C THR A 129 3.36 17.38 0.94
N LEU A 130 2.60 16.90 -0.05
CA LEU A 130 1.73 15.72 0.11
C LEU A 130 2.57 14.48 0.51
N ILE A 131 3.67 14.21 -0.18
CA ILE A 131 4.51 13.03 0.12
C ILE A 131 5.20 13.17 1.49
N ALA A 132 5.64 14.37 1.87
CA ALA A 132 6.10 14.64 3.23
C ALA A 132 5.01 14.31 4.26
N GLY A 133 3.75 14.61 3.94
CA GLY A 133 2.59 14.26 4.75
C GLY A 133 2.41 12.73 4.92
N VAL A 134 2.64 11.94 3.87
CA VAL A 134 2.59 10.47 3.97
C VAL A 134 3.66 9.97 4.93
N ILE A 135 4.90 10.48 4.85
CA ILE A 135 6.00 10.11 5.75
C ILE A 135 5.64 10.43 7.20
N ASN A 136 5.08 11.62 7.46
CA ASN A 136 4.64 12.03 8.79
C ASN A 136 3.52 11.13 9.32
N ARG A 137 2.55 10.76 8.48
CA ARG A 137 1.46 9.85 8.86
C ARG A 137 1.99 8.46 9.17
N GLN A 138 2.85 7.89 8.34
CA GLN A 138 3.49 6.59 8.58
C GLN A 138 4.31 6.61 9.89
N THR A 139 5.00 7.70 10.18
CA THR A 139 5.71 7.89 11.44
C THR A 139 4.77 7.78 12.65
N LYS A 140 3.61 8.46 12.62
CA LYS A 140 2.58 8.38 13.67
C LYS A 140 2.04 6.95 13.83
N CYS A 141 1.80 6.27 12.72
CA CYS A 141 1.33 4.88 12.73
C CYS A 141 2.34 3.94 13.41
N ILE A 142 3.63 4.05 13.07
CA ILE A 142 4.70 3.25 13.66
C ILE A 142 4.82 3.51 15.17
N LEU A 143 4.73 4.78 15.59
CA LEU A 143 4.77 5.16 17.02
C LEU A 143 3.55 4.63 17.79
N LEU A 144 2.38 4.48 17.13
CA LEU A 144 1.20 3.86 17.73
C LEU A 144 1.42 2.37 17.98
N ASP A 145 1.86 1.62 16.96
CA ASP A 145 2.19 0.19 17.11
C ASP A 145 3.06 -0.29 15.92
N PRO A 146 4.33 -0.67 16.14
CA PRO A 146 5.22 -1.15 15.07
C PRO A 146 4.85 -2.56 14.55
N TYR A 147 3.99 -3.30 15.25
CA TYR A 147 3.52 -4.61 14.84
C TYR A 147 2.25 -4.60 13.99
N ALA A 148 1.62 -3.42 13.85
CA ALA A 148 0.43 -3.28 13.02
C ALA A 148 0.82 -2.96 11.57
N ASN A 149 0.07 -3.53 10.62
CA ASN A 149 0.25 -3.29 9.19
C ASN A 149 -0.71 -2.22 8.66
N ALA A 150 -1.89 -2.04 9.27
CA ALA A 150 -2.94 -1.14 8.79
C ALA A 150 -3.56 -0.28 9.90
N PHE A 151 -3.87 0.98 9.57
CA PHE A 151 -4.29 2.00 10.52
C PHE A 151 -5.46 2.82 9.98
N TYR A 152 -6.29 3.33 10.90
CA TYR A 152 -7.31 4.32 10.58
C TYR A 152 -6.78 5.76 10.64
N LYS A 153 -7.47 6.67 9.94
CA LYS A 153 -7.22 8.12 10.10
C LYS A 153 -7.57 8.59 11.50
N ASP A 154 -8.74 8.17 11.99
CA ASP A 154 -9.19 8.45 13.36
C ASP A 154 -8.51 7.50 14.36
N VAL A 155 -7.67 8.06 15.23
CA VAL A 155 -6.92 7.34 16.27
C VAL A 155 -7.82 6.72 17.34
N ASN A 156 -9.10 7.08 17.41
CA ASN A 156 -10.08 6.55 18.37
C ASN A 156 -10.98 5.47 17.75
N LYS A 157 -10.93 5.28 16.42
CA LYS A 157 -11.77 4.30 15.72
C LYS A 157 -11.41 2.90 16.15
N VAL A 158 -12.42 2.15 16.59
CA VAL A 158 -12.28 0.73 16.97
C VAL A 158 -12.44 -0.14 15.74
N SER A 159 -11.53 -1.09 15.55
CA SER A 159 -11.54 -2.00 14.41
C SER A 159 -12.69 -3.00 14.48
N GLU A 160 -13.16 -3.43 13.32
CA GLU A 160 -13.98 -4.64 13.16
C GLU A 160 -13.24 -5.91 13.62
N TRP A 161 -11.89 -5.91 13.56
CA TRP A 161 -11.01 -6.97 14.02
C TRP A 161 -10.63 -6.87 15.51
N LYS A 162 -11.39 -6.13 16.31
CA LYS A 162 -11.11 -5.90 17.75
C LYS A 162 -11.02 -7.19 18.58
N ASP A 163 -11.65 -8.27 18.10
CA ASP A 163 -11.69 -9.58 18.77
C ASP A 163 -10.52 -10.50 18.37
N ASP A 164 -9.60 -10.02 17.52
CA ASP A 164 -8.35 -10.72 17.25
C ASP A 164 -7.55 -10.91 18.55
N LEU A 165 -7.02 -12.12 18.75
CA LEU A 165 -6.19 -12.44 19.92
C LEU A 165 -4.77 -11.89 19.73
N THR A 166 -4.65 -10.58 19.80
CA THR A 166 -3.44 -9.78 19.78
C THR A 166 -3.67 -8.50 20.59
N LYS A 167 -2.65 -7.65 20.76
CA LYS A 167 -2.78 -6.39 21.53
C LYS A 167 -3.41 -5.28 20.66
N MET A 168 -4.66 -5.46 20.24
CA MET A 168 -5.38 -4.45 19.48
C MET A 168 -5.54 -3.15 20.27
N LYS A 169 -5.47 -2.01 19.58
CA LYS A 169 -5.68 -0.66 20.13
C LYS A 169 -6.62 0.12 19.21
N PRO A 170 -7.34 1.14 19.69
CA PRO A 170 -8.01 2.11 18.82
C PRO A 170 -7.01 2.74 17.83
N GLY A 171 -7.47 3.11 16.65
CA GLY A 171 -6.64 3.65 15.59
C GLY A 171 -5.94 2.59 14.73
N ILE A 172 -5.88 1.34 15.19
CA ILE A 172 -5.35 0.21 14.41
C ILE A 172 -6.50 -0.47 13.68
N HIS A 173 -6.39 -0.65 12.37
CA HIS A 173 -7.34 -1.46 11.60
C HIS A 173 -7.00 -2.95 11.74
N GLU A 174 -5.73 -3.32 11.48
CA GLU A 174 -5.25 -4.70 11.55
C GLU A 174 -3.84 -4.77 12.15
N ARG A 175 -3.59 -5.78 13.01
CA ARG A 175 -2.31 -5.93 13.71
C ARG A 175 -1.58 -7.19 13.28
N LYS A 176 -1.38 -7.36 11.97
CA LYS A 176 -0.58 -8.43 11.40
C LYS A 176 0.88 -7.98 11.26
N TRP A 177 1.79 -8.74 11.86
CA TRP A 177 3.23 -8.44 11.81
C TRP A 177 3.81 -8.87 10.46
N GLU A 178 4.12 -7.88 9.66
CA GLU A 178 4.79 -7.97 8.36
C GLU A 178 6.06 -7.12 8.41
N ILE A 179 7.22 -7.73 8.21
CA ILE A 179 8.50 -7.00 8.26
C ILE A 179 8.55 -5.86 7.23
N ASP A 180 7.99 -6.07 6.04
CA ASP A 180 7.96 -5.06 4.97
C ASP A 180 7.12 -3.84 5.34
N SER A 181 6.11 -3.97 6.20
CA SER A 181 5.34 -2.83 6.73
C SER A 181 6.22 -1.79 7.41
N LEU A 182 7.37 -2.17 7.98
CA LEU A 182 8.34 -1.23 8.54
C LEU A 182 9.45 -0.84 7.55
N CYS A 183 9.75 -1.66 6.55
CA CYS A 183 10.76 -1.35 5.53
C CYS A 183 10.29 -0.25 4.57
N TYR A 184 9.03 -0.30 4.14
CA TYR A 184 8.51 0.61 3.12
C TYR A 184 8.47 2.09 3.55
N PRO A 185 8.09 2.46 4.80
CA PRO A 185 8.20 3.84 5.28
C PRO A 185 9.64 4.39 5.25
N VAL A 186 10.62 3.57 5.62
CA VAL A 186 12.04 3.95 5.53
C VAL A 186 12.46 4.19 4.09
N ARG A 187 12.03 3.29 3.18
CA ARG A 187 12.26 3.42 1.74
C ARG A 187 11.67 4.72 1.20
N LEU A 188 10.41 5.05 1.58
CA LEU A 188 9.76 6.28 1.13
C LEU A 188 10.51 7.51 1.60
N ALA A 189 10.86 7.58 2.88
CA ALA A 189 11.57 8.71 3.47
C ALA A 189 12.96 8.90 2.82
N TYR A 190 13.69 7.81 2.58
CA TYR A 190 14.96 7.85 1.87
C TYR A 190 14.80 8.31 0.42
N GLY A 191 13.83 7.74 -0.31
CA GLY A 191 13.52 8.14 -1.69
C GLY A 191 13.13 9.61 -1.81
N TYR A 192 12.31 10.10 -0.89
CA TYR A 192 11.92 11.50 -0.78
C TYR A 192 13.14 12.42 -0.60
N TYR A 193 13.98 12.10 0.39
CA TYR A 193 15.22 12.84 0.62
C TYR A 193 16.14 12.86 -0.62
N LYS A 194 16.32 11.72 -1.28
CA LYS A 194 17.14 11.63 -2.50
C LYS A 194 16.61 12.47 -3.65
N GLN A 195 15.30 12.64 -3.75
CA GLN A 195 14.69 13.44 -4.80
C GLN A 195 14.70 14.94 -4.49
N THR A 196 14.49 15.32 -3.22
CA THR A 196 14.19 16.70 -2.83
C THR A 196 15.31 17.39 -2.06
N GLY A 197 16.20 16.62 -1.42
CA GLY A 197 17.17 17.13 -0.43
C GLY A 197 16.52 17.62 0.88
N ASP A 198 15.19 17.52 1.01
CA ASP A 198 14.46 18.00 2.17
C ASP A 198 14.62 17.05 3.36
N THR A 199 15.11 17.59 4.48
CA THR A 199 15.32 16.85 5.74
C THR A 199 14.26 17.18 6.80
N SER A 200 13.28 18.00 6.51
CA SER A 200 12.28 18.47 7.48
C SER A 200 11.42 17.34 8.07
N VAL A 201 11.29 16.24 7.34
CA VAL A 201 10.58 15.03 7.80
C VAL A 201 11.37 14.20 8.82
N PHE A 202 12.69 14.44 8.98
CA PHE A 202 13.57 13.70 9.90
C PHE A 202 13.63 14.34 11.28
N ASP A 203 12.49 14.65 11.82
CA ASP A 203 12.31 15.27 13.13
C ASP A 203 12.49 14.29 14.30
N ALA A 204 12.12 14.72 15.52
CA ALA A 204 12.23 13.88 16.72
C ALA A 204 11.32 12.66 16.67
N ASP A 205 10.09 12.81 16.15
CA ASP A 205 9.11 11.72 16.03
C ASP A 205 9.60 10.68 15.03
N TRP A 206 10.12 11.12 13.88
CA TRP A 206 10.69 10.20 12.89
C TRP A 206 11.87 9.42 13.48
N LYS A 207 12.78 10.09 14.22
CA LYS A 207 13.91 9.42 14.87
C LYS A 207 13.45 8.41 15.91
N ALA A 208 12.42 8.74 16.69
CA ALA A 208 11.83 7.81 17.66
C ALA A 208 11.20 6.59 16.95
N ALA A 209 10.51 6.79 15.82
CA ALA A 209 9.96 5.71 15.02
C ALA A 209 11.08 4.80 14.44
N GLN A 210 12.22 5.39 13.96
CA GLN A 210 13.35 4.59 13.50
C GLN A 210 13.96 3.73 14.62
N LYS A 211 14.08 4.30 15.82
CA LYS A 211 14.53 3.51 16.98
C LYS A 211 13.59 2.35 17.26
N LEU A 212 12.28 2.60 17.24
CA LEU A 212 11.26 1.57 17.47
C LEU A 212 11.30 0.47 16.41
N ILE A 213 11.54 0.82 15.13
CA ILE A 213 11.75 -0.15 14.05
C ILE A 213 12.96 -1.04 14.36
N LEU A 214 14.10 -0.46 14.73
CA LEU A 214 15.30 -1.21 15.05
C LEU A 214 15.11 -2.12 16.27
N ASP A 215 14.43 -1.64 17.31
CA ASP A 215 14.12 -2.41 18.50
C ASP A 215 13.22 -3.61 18.12
N THR A 216 12.17 -3.38 17.31
CA THR A 216 11.25 -4.43 16.82
C THR A 216 11.98 -5.47 15.95
N PHE A 217 12.86 -5.03 15.06
CA PHE A 217 13.66 -5.93 14.22
C PHE A 217 14.61 -6.78 15.07
N THR A 218 15.29 -6.16 16.05
CA THR A 218 16.17 -6.88 16.98
C THR A 218 15.41 -7.94 17.78
N GLU A 219 14.22 -7.59 18.27
CA GLU A 219 13.34 -8.50 19.00
C GLU A 219 12.88 -9.66 18.11
N GLN A 220 12.53 -9.40 16.84
CA GLN A 220 12.09 -10.41 15.88
C GLN A 220 13.22 -11.20 15.21
N GLN A 221 14.47 -10.95 15.51
CA GLN A 221 15.56 -11.91 15.25
C GLN A 221 15.46 -13.14 16.17
N ARG A 222 14.69 -13.05 17.26
CA ARG A 222 14.33 -14.15 18.17
C ARG A 222 15.53 -14.86 18.83
N PHE A 223 16.64 -14.20 19.04
CA PHE A 223 17.78 -14.78 19.77
C PHE A 223 17.46 -15.06 21.24
N ASN A 224 16.53 -14.28 21.85
CA ASN A 224 16.16 -14.34 23.24
C ASN A 224 14.70 -14.86 23.44
N GLY A 225 14.17 -15.65 22.52
CA GLY A 225 12.81 -16.17 22.56
C GLY A 225 11.91 -15.61 21.45
N ASN A 226 10.62 -15.91 21.52
CA ASN A 226 9.68 -15.58 20.44
C ASN A 226 9.27 -14.09 20.35
N GLY A 227 9.72 -13.27 21.32
CA GLY A 227 9.28 -11.88 21.44
C GLY A 227 7.84 -11.74 21.97
N PRO A 228 7.33 -10.50 22.11
CA PRO A 228 6.05 -10.20 22.71
C PRO A 228 4.86 -10.28 21.75
N TYR A 229 5.12 -10.45 20.44
CA TYR A 229 4.08 -10.45 19.43
C TYR A 229 3.44 -11.84 19.31
N THR A 230 2.11 -11.85 19.36
CA THR A 230 1.27 -13.02 19.03
C THR A 230 0.06 -12.55 18.24
N PHE A 231 -0.46 -13.43 17.39
CA PHE A 231 -1.68 -13.17 16.63
C PHE A 231 -2.47 -14.46 16.39
N GLN A 232 -3.74 -14.44 16.74
CA GLN A 232 -4.71 -15.46 16.34
C GLN A 232 -6.02 -14.77 15.95
N ARG A 233 -6.71 -15.31 14.96
CA ARG A 233 -8.04 -14.85 14.54
C ARG A 233 -8.99 -16.04 14.47
N THR A 234 -10.22 -15.87 14.93
CA THR A 234 -11.29 -16.86 14.71
C THR A 234 -11.76 -16.72 13.27
N THR A 235 -11.33 -17.65 12.41
CA THR A 235 -11.57 -17.59 10.97
C THR A 235 -11.68 -19.00 10.40
N ALA A 236 -12.39 -19.14 9.27
CA ALA A 236 -12.41 -20.37 8.46
C ALA A 236 -11.19 -20.48 7.50
N TRP A 237 -10.38 -19.42 7.38
CA TRP A 237 -9.22 -19.38 6.50
C TRP A 237 -7.95 -19.73 7.27
N ALA A 238 -7.35 -20.88 6.94
CA ALA A 238 -6.16 -21.39 7.66
C ALA A 238 -4.96 -20.43 7.62
N THR A 239 -4.86 -19.55 6.61
CA THR A 239 -3.77 -18.59 6.43
C THR A 239 -4.02 -17.23 7.10
N ASP A 240 -5.20 -17.02 7.67
CA ASP A 240 -5.58 -15.75 8.31
C ASP A 240 -5.30 -15.75 9.83
N GLY A 241 -4.70 -16.80 10.35
CA GLY A 241 -4.29 -16.93 11.73
C GLY A 241 -2.91 -17.56 11.87
N VAL A 242 -2.19 -17.21 12.94
CA VAL A 242 -0.82 -17.71 13.19
C VAL A 242 -0.88 -18.98 14.04
N PRO A 243 -0.29 -20.11 13.60
CA PRO A 243 -0.31 -21.36 14.34
C PRO A 243 0.55 -21.29 15.61
N LEU A 244 0.51 -22.37 16.40
CA LEU A 244 1.34 -22.58 17.59
C LEU A 244 1.22 -21.42 18.59
N SER A 245 -0.02 -21.21 19.07
CA SER A 245 -0.37 -20.17 20.05
C SER A 245 -0.07 -18.75 19.58
N GLY A 246 -0.11 -18.52 18.26
CA GLY A 246 0.09 -17.20 17.67
C GLY A 246 1.53 -16.79 17.46
N TYR A 247 2.51 -17.65 17.75
CA TYR A 247 3.94 -17.36 17.54
C TYR A 247 4.46 -17.76 16.16
N GLY A 248 3.75 -18.62 15.45
CA GLY A 248 4.21 -19.21 14.19
C GLY A 248 5.16 -20.39 14.41
N TYR A 249 5.68 -20.91 13.30
CA TYR A 249 6.57 -22.08 13.36
C TYR A 249 7.90 -21.75 14.06
N PRO A 250 8.49 -22.74 14.80
CA PRO A 250 9.79 -22.56 15.43
C PRO A 250 10.86 -22.17 14.44
N VAL A 251 11.74 -21.27 14.84
CA VAL A 251 12.86 -20.80 14.03
C VAL A 251 14.18 -21.09 14.72
N LYS A 252 15.23 -21.35 13.94
CA LYS A 252 16.61 -21.28 14.40
C LYS A 252 17.13 -19.87 14.14
N PRO A 253 17.39 -19.04 15.17
CA PRO A 253 17.91 -17.70 14.97
C PRO A 253 19.19 -17.70 14.15
N CYS A 254 19.27 -16.85 13.14
CA CYS A 254 20.41 -16.75 12.23
C CYS A 254 20.76 -15.29 11.85
N GLY A 255 20.15 -14.33 12.54
CA GLY A 255 20.29 -12.89 12.26
C GLY A 255 19.23 -12.32 11.30
N LEU A 256 18.47 -13.17 10.59
CA LEU A 256 17.32 -12.72 9.84
C LEU A 256 16.14 -12.41 10.76
N ILE A 257 15.29 -11.51 10.32
CA ILE A 257 14.11 -11.04 11.03
C ILE A 257 12.93 -11.94 10.66
N VAL A 258 12.22 -12.46 11.66
CA VAL A 258 11.04 -13.30 11.48
C VAL A 258 9.85 -12.42 11.11
N SER A 259 9.07 -12.84 10.11
CA SER A 259 7.78 -12.27 9.76
C SER A 259 6.68 -13.33 9.96
N THR A 260 5.62 -13.01 10.67
CA THR A 260 4.51 -13.94 10.87
C THR A 260 3.48 -13.89 9.75
N PHE A 261 3.43 -12.77 9.06
CA PHE A 261 2.62 -12.57 7.86
C PHE A 261 3.50 -12.11 6.70
N ARG A 262 2.99 -12.23 5.51
CA ARG A 262 3.63 -11.82 4.24
C ARG A 262 2.78 -10.76 3.53
N PRO A 263 3.30 -10.08 2.50
CA PRO A 263 2.60 -8.97 1.82
C PRO A 263 1.20 -9.26 1.24
N SER A 264 0.74 -10.52 1.28
CA SER A 264 -0.64 -10.89 0.92
C SER A 264 -1.57 -11.01 2.14
N ASP A 265 -1.11 -10.55 3.31
CA ASP A 265 -1.79 -10.66 4.61
C ASP A 265 -2.02 -12.12 5.08
N ASP A 266 -1.35 -13.10 4.43
CA ASP A 266 -1.39 -14.50 4.84
C ASP A 266 -0.26 -14.83 5.84
N CYS A 267 -0.53 -15.73 6.77
CA CYS A 267 0.45 -16.30 7.68
C CYS A 267 1.57 -17.02 6.91
N THR A 268 2.81 -16.84 7.36
CA THR A 268 3.98 -17.49 6.77
C THR A 268 4.12 -18.94 7.23
N LEU A 269 4.42 -19.85 6.30
CA LEU A 269 4.89 -21.21 6.62
C LEU A 269 6.40 -21.21 6.88
N LEU A 270 7.15 -20.46 6.07
CA LEU A 270 8.58 -20.23 6.24
C LEU A 270 8.77 -18.84 6.83
N PRO A 271 9.30 -18.72 8.05
CA PRO A 271 9.20 -17.47 8.82
C PRO A 271 10.13 -16.35 8.35
N TYR A 272 11.08 -16.62 7.46
CA TYR A 272 11.98 -15.60 6.92
C TYR A 272 11.52 -15.16 5.54
N LEU A 273 10.91 -13.99 5.46
CA LEU A 273 10.59 -13.32 4.20
C LEU A 273 11.87 -12.69 3.64
N VAL A 274 12.58 -13.43 2.80
CA VAL A 274 13.91 -13.05 2.29
C VAL A 274 13.90 -11.69 1.58
N PRO A 275 12.97 -11.37 0.66
CA PRO A 275 12.97 -10.05 0.00
C PRO A 275 12.94 -8.88 0.98
N SER A 276 12.12 -8.97 2.05
CA SER A 276 12.02 -7.90 3.04
C SER A 276 13.24 -7.83 3.97
N ASN A 277 13.93 -8.96 4.19
CA ASN A 277 15.21 -8.97 4.91
C ASN A 277 16.38 -8.40 4.10
N MET A 278 16.18 -8.17 2.80
CA MET A 278 17.18 -7.56 1.91
C MET A 278 17.00 -6.04 1.76
N PHE A 279 15.88 -5.49 2.23
CA PHE A 279 15.66 -4.04 2.28
C PHE A 279 16.54 -3.40 3.36
#